data_84ad1deb75bb2df75fe0696f6177d3b6
#
_entry.id   84ad1deb75bb2df75fe0696f6177d3b6
#
_cell.length_a   1.000
_cell.length_b   1.000
_cell.length_c   1.000
_cell.angle_alpha   90.00
_cell.angle_beta   90.00
_cell.angle_gamma   90.00
#
_symmetry.space_group_name_H-M   'P 1'
#
loop_
_entity.id
_entity.type
_entity.pdbx_description
1 polymer ?
#
loop_
_entity_poly.entity_id
_entity_poly.type
_entity_poly.pdbx_seq_one_letter_code
_entity_poly.pdbx_strand_id
1 'polypeptide(L)'
;QGLLGVQRRFEALQRAGEAPPSGWKDVQAASTAFVSSVQAWAKVGPIKVDAQAVYRDGGVVLDKINSVHELVTKRLGELLDARVQRISRERAVILALTIGFVSMGLYLFAAVAVSIRRAADSVVNAAAHMARGDLSQVASVPGKDEFAQIAVSFQQVGANLQALIADTARLADAALSGELAVRADTDAHTGDFRRIVEGMNGTLDAIATPLQELQAVMGRIEGGDMTETIRGDYQGAFAELK
;
A
#
# COMPACT_ATOMS: atom_id res chain seq x y z
N GLN A 1 9.66 -24.06 -66.44
CA GLN A 1 10.24 -23.00 -65.55
C GLN A 1 9.70 -23.05 -64.11
N GLY A 2 8.42 -23.43 -63.84
CA GLY A 2 7.83 -23.50 -62.48
C GLY A 2 8.52 -24.48 -61.54
N LEU A 3 8.82 -25.70 -61.95
CA LEU A 3 9.50 -26.73 -61.18
C LEU A 3 10.93 -26.34 -60.76
N LEU A 4 11.68 -25.68 -61.59
CA LEU A 4 13.03 -25.17 -61.34
C LEU A 4 12.98 -24.06 -60.23
N GLY A 5 11.92 -23.24 -60.22
CA GLY A 5 11.71 -22.22 -59.19
C GLY A 5 11.42 -22.80 -57.80
N VAL A 6 10.59 -23.86 -57.78
CA VAL A 6 10.27 -24.59 -56.54
C VAL A 6 11.49 -25.35 -56.03
N GLN A 7 12.24 -25.98 -56.88
CA GLN A 7 13.47 -26.68 -56.50
C GLN A 7 14.49 -25.75 -55.85
N ARG A 8 14.74 -24.56 -56.40
CA ARG A 8 15.64 -23.56 -55.78
C ARG A 8 15.19 -23.11 -54.40
N ARG A 9 13.89 -22.99 -54.22
CA ARG A 9 13.34 -22.62 -52.88
C ARG A 9 13.53 -23.76 -51.84
N PHE A 10 13.35 -25.02 -52.24
CA PHE A 10 13.64 -26.15 -51.38
C PHE A 10 15.14 -26.33 -51.08
N GLU A 11 16.00 -26.06 -52.02
CA GLU A 11 17.46 -26.04 -51.80
C GLU A 11 17.86 -24.91 -50.84
N ALA A 12 17.17 -23.77 -50.85
CA ALA A 12 17.36 -22.70 -49.90
C ALA A 12 16.89 -23.09 -48.49
N LEU A 13 15.73 -23.79 -48.37
CA LEU A 13 15.24 -24.32 -47.11
C LEU A 13 16.17 -25.39 -46.52
N GLN A 14 16.72 -26.30 -47.35
CA GLN A 14 17.72 -27.28 -46.92
C GLN A 14 19.00 -26.63 -46.39
N ARG A 15 19.44 -25.53 -47.00
CA ARG A 15 20.56 -24.73 -46.46
C ARG A 15 20.26 -24.06 -45.15
N ALA A 16 18.99 -23.79 -44.87
CA ALA A 16 18.48 -23.28 -43.59
C ALA A 16 18.25 -24.40 -42.55
N GLY A 17 18.56 -25.66 -42.87
CA GLY A 17 18.42 -26.79 -41.94
C GLY A 17 17.03 -27.46 -41.95
N GLU A 18 16.14 -27.07 -42.88
CA GLU A 18 14.81 -27.67 -43.01
C GLU A 18 14.75 -28.72 -44.10
N ALA A 19 14.23 -29.91 -43.78
CA ALA A 19 14.08 -30.98 -44.76
C ALA A 19 12.89 -30.70 -45.72
N PRO A 20 13.01 -30.99 -47.00
CA PRO A 20 11.90 -30.89 -47.95
C PRO A 20 10.76 -31.84 -47.56
N PRO A 21 9.49 -31.53 -47.92
CA PRO A 21 8.36 -32.38 -47.60
C PRO A 21 8.57 -33.83 -48.04
N SER A 22 8.11 -34.79 -47.25
CA SER A 22 8.08 -36.19 -47.66
C SER A 22 7.28 -36.33 -48.98
N GLY A 23 7.80 -37.10 -49.96
CA GLY A 23 7.19 -37.22 -51.30
C GLY A 23 7.71 -36.24 -52.37
N TRP A 24 8.48 -35.16 -51.99
CA TRP A 24 9.05 -34.23 -52.97
C TRP A 24 9.96 -34.93 -53.97
N LYS A 25 10.76 -35.89 -53.53
CA LYS A 25 11.64 -36.69 -54.43
C LYS A 25 10.83 -37.50 -55.44
N ASP A 26 9.67 -38.02 -55.03
CA ASP A 26 8.78 -38.76 -55.94
C ASP A 26 8.12 -37.88 -56.99
N VAL A 27 7.70 -36.64 -56.56
CA VAL A 27 7.22 -35.63 -57.52
C VAL A 27 8.29 -35.24 -58.52
N GLN A 28 9.51 -35.05 -58.06
CA GLN A 28 10.65 -34.69 -58.91
C GLN A 28 10.99 -35.84 -59.92
N ALA A 29 11.02 -37.09 -59.43
CA ALA A 29 11.27 -38.24 -60.26
C ALA A 29 10.14 -38.42 -61.29
N ALA A 30 8.87 -38.34 -60.89
CA ALA A 30 7.72 -38.47 -61.80
C ALA A 30 7.69 -37.32 -62.84
N SER A 31 7.98 -36.10 -62.44
CA SER A 31 8.08 -34.95 -63.37
C SER A 31 9.21 -35.07 -64.38
N THR A 32 10.37 -35.53 -63.89
CA THR A 32 11.53 -35.76 -64.81
C THR A 32 11.25 -36.88 -65.81
N ALA A 33 10.64 -37.98 -65.33
CA ALA A 33 10.23 -39.08 -66.24
C ALA A 33 9.19 -38.60 -67.28
N PHE A 34 8.17 -37.82 -66.81
CA PHE A 34 7.19 -37.26 -67.72
C PHE A 34 7.80 -36.30 -68.76
N VAL A 35 8.67 -35.37 -68.37
CA VAL A 35 9.36 -34.44 -69.25
C VAL A 35 10.24 -35.22 -70.29
N SER A 36 10.94 -36.26 -69.82
CA SER A 36 11.77 -37.08 -70.73
C SER A 36 10.92 -37.85 -71.73
N SER A 37 9.76 -38.37 -71.34
CA SER A 37 8.78 -39.01 -72.20
C SER A 37 8.25 -38.02 -73.26
N VAL A 38 7.85 -36.81 -72.83
CA VAL A 38 7.39 -35.74 -73.76
C VAL A 38 8.47 -35.33 -74.73
N GLN A 39 9.72 -35.23 -74.31
CA GLN A 39 10.85 -34.93 -75.19
C GLN A 39 11.14 -36.05 -76.19
N ALA A 40 10.97 -37.30 -75.76
CA ALA A 40 11.12 -38.43 -76.67
C ALA A 40 10.00 -38.43 -77.72
N TRP A 41 8.77 -38.16 -77.34
CA TRP A 41 7.62 -38.07 -78.22
C TRP A 41 7.81 -36.91 -79.27
N ALA A 42 8.28 -35.74 -78.74
CA ALA A 42 8.54 -34.60 -79.65
C ALA A 42 9.58 -34.88 -80.78
N LYS A 43 10.49 -35.82 -80.55
CA LYS A 43 11.48 -36.26 -81.53
C LYS A 43 10.94 -37.21 -82.62
N VAL A 44 9.82 -37.92 -82.33
CA VAL A 44 9.26 -38.97 -83.21
C VAL A 44 8.20 -38.39 -84.15
N GLY A 45 7.76 -37.16 -83.99
CA GLY A 45 6.76 -36.46 -84.80
C GLY A 45 5.32 -36.70 -84.40
N PRO A 46 4.37 -35.82 -84.83
CA PRO A 46 3.05 -35.74 -84.26
C PRO A 46 2.09 -36.93 -84.50
N ILE A 47 2.42 -37.83 -85.39
CA ILE A 47 1.52 -38.93 -85.89
C ILE A 47 1.66 -40.21 -85.01
N LYS A 48 2.61 -40.32 -84.10
CA LYS A 48 2.90 -41.50 -83.26
C LYS A 48 2.88 -41.30 -81.80
N VAL A 49 2.31 -40.20 -81.27
CA VAL A 49 2.20 -39.96 -79.84
C VAL A 49 0.95 -40.69 -79.38
N ASP A 50 1.14 -41.62 -78.41
CA ASP A 50 0.03 -42.23 -77.67
C ASP A 50 -0.57 -41.26 -76.74
N ALA A 51 -1.68 -40.64 -77.10
CA ALA A 51 -2.40 -39.64 -76.26
C ALA A 51 -2.86 -40.22 -74.92
N GLN A 52 -3.16 -41.52 -74.85
CA GLN A 52 -3.55 -42.19 -73.61
C GLN A 52 -2.37 -42.32 -72.65
N ALA A 53 -1.18 -42.59 -73.16
CA ALA A 53 0.04 -42.66 -72.33
C ALA A 53 0.40 -41.27 -71.81
N VAL A 54 0.29 -40.22 -72.59
CA VAL A 54 0.51 -38.82 -72.10
C VAL A 54 -0.47 -38.42 -70.97
N TYR A 55 -1.73 -38.77 -71.22
CA TYR A 55 -2.79 -38.47 -70.23
C TYR A 55 -2.55 -39.21 -68.95
N ARG A 56 -2.26 -40.54 -68.99
CA ARG A 56 -2.00 -41.38 -67.82
C ARG A 56 -0.76 -40.91 -67.07
N ASP A 57 0.36 -40.66 -67.75
CA ASP A 57 1.62 -40.28 -67.11
C ASP A 57 1.56 -38.86 -66.57
N GLY A 58 0.80 -37.95 -67.15
CA GLY A 58 0.49 -36.62 -66.65
C GLY A 58 -0.40 -36.68 -65.44
N GLY A 59 -1.40 -37.59 -65.40
CA GLY A 59 -2.25 -37.85 -64.27
C GLY A 59 -1.47 -38.28 -63.03
N VAL A 60 -0.54 -39.22 -63.18
CA VAL A 60 0.32 -39.66 -62.06
C VAL A 60 1.15 -38.51 -61.45
N VAL A 61 1.65 -37.58 -62.32
CA VAL A 61 2.37 -36.39 -61.80
C VAL A 61 1.45 -35.46 -61.01
N LEU A 62 0.22 -35.24 -61.53
CA LEU A 62 -0.77 -34.39 -60.86
C LEU A 62 -1.18 -34.98 -59.51
N ASP A 63 -1.44 -36.29 -59.44
CA ASP A 63 -1.81 -36.96 -58.16
C ASP A 63 -0.69 -36.84 -57.15
N LYS A 64 0.55 -36.99 -57.53
CA LYS A 64 1.71 -36.80 -56.64
C LYS A 64 1.88 -35.35 -56.17
N ILE A 65 1.63 -34.39 -57.06
CA ILE A 65 1.64 -32.96 -56.70
C ILE A 65 0.53 -32.66 -55.68
N ASN A 66 -0.68 -33.17 -55.93
CA ASN A 66 -1.81 -32.99 -55.03
C ASN A 66 -1.56 -33.60 -53.64
N SER A 67 -1.00 -34.82 -53.61
CA SER A 67 -0.67 -35.45 -52.31
C SER A 67 0.37 -34.67 -51.50
N VAL A 68 1.38 -34.12 -52.16
CA VAL A 68 2.38 -33.24 -51.50
C VAL A 68 1.75 -31.93 -51.07
N HIS A 69 0.84 -31.37 -51.90
CA HIS A 69 0.11 -30.13 -51.52
C HIS A 69 -0.74 -30.32 -50.26
N GLU A 70 -1.52 -31.41 -50.19
CA GLU A 70 -2.30 -31.73 -48.97
C GLU A 70 -1.40 -31.88 -47.75
N LEU A 71 -0.30 -32.63 -47.88
CA LEU A 71 0.64 -32.82 -46.78
C LEU A 71 1.25 -31.50 -46.29
N VAL A 72 1.66 -30.65 -47.19
CA VAL A 72 2.26 -29.32 -46.86
C VAL A 72 1.22 -28.41 -46.21
N THR A 73 0.00 -28.38 -46.74
CA THR A 73 -1.09 -27.56 -46.20
C THR A 73 -1.47 -28.00 -44.79
N LYS A 74 -1.59 -29.31 -44.58
CA LYS A 74 -1.85 -29.88 -43.26
C LYS A 74 -0.73 -29.52 -42.26
N ARG A 75 0.52 -29.72 -42.67
CA ARG A 75 1.68 -29.42 -41.82
C ARG A 75 1.79 -27.92 -41.46
N LEU A 76 1.50 -27.06 -42.46
CA LEU A 76 1.46 -25.61 -42.24
C LEU A 76 0.36 -25.23 -41.26
N GLY A 77 -0.83 -25.83 -41.36
CA GLY A 77 -1.93 -25.65 -40.39
C GLY A 77 -1.50 -26.02 -38.96
N GLU A 78 -0.92 -27.23 -38.79
CA GLU A 78 -0.42 -27.69 -37.49
C GLU A 78 0.62 -26.75 -36.86
N LEU A 79 1.57 -26.24 -37.69
CA LEU A 79 2.59 -25.31 -37.22
C LEU A 79 2.03 -23.93 -36.86
N LEU A 80 1.05 -23.44 -37.62
CA LEU A 80 0.36 -22.19 -37.34
C LEU A 80 -0.46 -22.28 -36.06
N ASP A 81 -1.21 -23.37 -35.89
CA ASP A 81 -2.01 -23.60 -34.67
C ASP A 81 -1.12 -23.71 -33.43
N ALA A 82 -0.03 -24.44 -33.51
CA ALA A 82 0.93 -24.55 -32.41
C ALA A 82 1.52 -23.18 -32.06
N ARG A 83 1.83 -22.35 -33.05
CA ARG A 83 2.34 -20.99 -32.85
C ARG A 83 1.30 -20.07 -32.24
N VAL A 84 0.05 -20.10 -32.69
CA VAL A 84 -1.06 -19.34 -32.18
C VAL A 84 -1.33 -19.71 -30.71
N GLN A 85 -1.38 -21.01 -30.40
CA GLN A 85 -1.57 -21.51 -29.04
C GLN A 85 -0.44 -21.06 -28.09
N ARG A 86 0.80 -21.10 -28.56
CA ARG A 86 1.94 -20.64 -27.77
C ARG A 86 1.82 -19.14 -27.43
N ILE A 87 1.58 -18.32 -28.47
CA ILE A 87 1.44 -16.86 -28.29
C ILE A 87 0.25 -16.51 -27.38
N SER A 88 -0.89 -17.21 -27.55
CA SER A 88 -2.08 -16.97 -26.71
C SER A 88 -1.82 -17.33 -25.25
N ARG A 89 -1.09 -18.42 -24.99
CA ARG A 89 -0.70 -18.81 -23.61
C ARG A 89 0.27 -17.80 -23.00
N GLU A 90 1.28 -17.36 -23.73
CA GLU A 90 2.23 -16.33 -23.27
C GLU A 90 1.50 -15.02 -22.94
N ARG A 91 0.57 -14.58 -23.78
CA ARG A 91 -0.26 -13.40 -23.54
C ARG A 91 -1.17 -13.56 -22.31
N ALA A 92 -1.78 -14.71 -22.12
CA ALA A 92 -2.63 -14.99 -20.95
C ALA A 92 -1.83 -14.93 -19.66
N VAL A 93 -0.61 -15.47 -19.62
CA VAL A 93 0.29 -15.40 -18.47
C VAL A 93 0.68 -13.95 -18.16
N ILE A 94 1.06 -13.18 -19.17
CA ILE A 94 1.42 -11.75 -18.99
C ILE A 94 0.22 -10.96 -18.45
N LEU A 95 -0.97 -11.17 -19.02
CA LEU A 95 -2.20 -10.51 -18.53
C LEU A 95 -2.51 -10.89 -17.09
N ALA A 96 -2.42 -12.18 -16.73
CA ALA A 96 -2.66 -12.64 -15.37
C ALA A 96 -1.68 -12.02 -14.37
N LEU A 97 -0.38 -11.97 -14.71
CA LEU A 97 0.63 -11.32 -13.89
C LEU A 97 0.37 -9.81 -13.75
N THR A 98 0.02 -9.13 -14.83
CA THR A 98 -0.28 -7.69 -14.82
C THR A 98 -1.49 -7.39 -13.93
N ILE A 99 -2.58 -8.16 -14.08
CA ILE A 99 -3.78 -8.02 -13.23
C ILE A 99 -3.41 -8.30 -11.76
N GLY A 100 -2.61 -9.34 -11.49
CA GLY A 100 -2.14 -9.67 -10.15
C GLY A 100 -1.35 -8.52 -9.52
N PHE A 101 -0.40 -7.91 -10.24
CA PHE A 101 0.37 -6.77 -9.79
C PHE A 101 -0.49 -5.54 -9.51
N VAL A 102 -1.41 -5.20 -10.42
CA VAL A 102 -2.33 -4.07 -10.25
C VAL A 102 -3.25 -4.29 -9.05
N SER A 103 -3.81 -5.50 -8.90
CA SER A 103 -4.68 -5.84 -7.77
C SER A 103 -3.92 -5.78 -6.44
N MET A 104 -2.69 -6.27 -6.39
CA MET A 104 -1.81 -6.18 -5.23
C MET A 104 -1.53 -4.71 -4.86
N GLY A 105 -1.21 -3.87 -5.85
CA GLY A 105 -0.97 -2.44 -5.65
C GLY A 105 -2.21 -1.71 -5.09
N LEU A 106 -3.39 -1.97 -5.65
CA LEU A 106 -4.64 -1.42 -5.16
C LEU A 106 -4.98 -1.90 -3.74
N TYR A 107 -4.73 -3.17 -3.44
CA TYR A 107 -4.93 -3.72 -2.09
C TYR A 107 -4.01 -3.03 -1.06
N LEU A 108 -2.72 -2.90 -1.35
CA LEU A 108 -1.77 -2.23 -0.48
C LEU A 108 -2.12 -0.75 -0.30
N PHE A 109 -2.49 -0.07 -1.38
CA PHE A 109 -2.94 1.32 -1.30
C PHE A 109 -4.18 1.49 -0.42
N ALA A 110 -5.18 0.64 -0.60
CA ALA A 110 -6.39 0.66 0.23
C ALA A 110 -6.07 0.37 1.70
N ALA A 111 -5.19 -0.60 1.99
CA ALA A 111 -4.77 -0.92 3.35
C ALA A 111 -4.09 0.27 4.03
N VAL A 112 -3.17 0.95 3.35
CA VAL A 112 -2.49 2.15 3.86
C VAL A 112 -3.48 3.29 4.07
N ALA A 113 -4.37 3.55 3.10
CA ALA A 113 -5.37 4.61 3.20
C ALA A 113 -6.32 4.39 4.40
N VAL A 114 -6.77 3.15 4.64
CA VAL A 114 -7.60 2.80 5.80
C VAL A 114 -6.82 2.96 7.10
N SER A 115 -5.54 2.56 7.14
CA SER A 115 -4.68 2.72 8.32
C SER A 115 -4.52 4.18 8.70
N ILE A 116 -4.18 5.03 7.73
CA ILE A 116 -4.03 6.48 7.95
C ILE A 116 -5.32 7.12 8.45
N ARG A 117 -6.47 6.78 7.82
CA ARG A 117 -7.76 7.30 8.28
C ARG A 117 -8.06 6.92 9.71
N ARG A 118 -7.89 5.66 10.11
CA ARG A 118 -8.14 5.20 11.48
C ARG A 118 -7.23 5.90 12.50
N ALA A 119 -5.96 6.08 12.17
CA ALA A 119 -5.02 6.80 13.01
C ALA A 119 -5.42 8.27 13.19
N ALA A 120 -5.75 8.95 12.09
CA ALA A 120 -6.22 10.34 12.13
C ALA A 120 -7.53 10.50 12.93
N ASP A 121 -8.52 9.63 12.69
CA ASP A 121 -9.79 9.65 13.41
C ASP A 121 -9.60 9.44 14.93
N SER A 122 -8.67 8.55 15.34
CA SER A 122 -8.34 8.33 16.75
C SER A 122 -7.81 9.60 17.40
N VAL A 123 -6.87 10.30 16.77
CA VAL A 123 -6.28 11.55 17.27
C VAL A 123 -7.33 12.68 17.30
N VAL A 124 -8.11 12.84 16.23
CA VAL A 124 -9.15 13.88 16.15
C VAL A 124 -10.23 13.66 17.23
N ASN A 125 -10.66 12.43 17.45
CA ASN A 125 -11.65 12.10 18.48
C ASN A 125 -11.09 12.40 19.88
N ALA A 126 -9.86 11.99 20.18
CA ALA A 126 -9.23 12.28 21.47
C ALA A 126 -9.10 13.81 21.69
N ALA A 127 -8.67 14.57 20.67
CA ALA A 127 -8.62 16.03 20.73
C ALA A 127 -10.00 16.65 20.98
N ALA A 128 -11.05 16.14 20.31
CA ALA A 128 -12.42 16.62 20.48
C ALA A 128 -12.97 16.32 21.89
N HIS A 129 -12.64 15.17 22.48
CA HIS A 129 -12.98 14.85 23.88
C HIS A 129 -12.25 15.78 24.85
N MET A 130 -10.94 15.95 24.67
CA MET A 130 -10.13 16.86 25.48
C MET A 130 -10.63 18.31 25.40
N ALA A 131 -11.03 18.79 24.24
CA ALA A 131 -11.59 20.14 24.04
C ALA A 131 -12.93 20.34 24.80
N ARG A 132 -13.66 19.27 25.08
CA ARG A 132 -14.89 19.29 25.92
C ARG A 132 -14.62 19.05 27.39
N GLY A 133 -13.36 18.92 27.82
CA GLY A 133 -12.96 18.61 29.16
C GLY A 133 -13.06 17.12 29.53
N ASP A 134 -13.35 16.24 28.59
CA ASP A 134 -13.32 14.79 28.82
C ASP A 134 -11.92 14.24 28.53
N LEU A 135 -11.17 14.04 29.63
CA LEU A 135 -9.80 13.50 29.59
C LEU A 135 -9.76 11.98 29.74
N SER A 136 -10.90 11.29 29.76
CA SER A 136 -10.97 9.85 29.90
C SER A 136 -10.61 9.11 28.60
N GLN A 137 -10.76 9.77 27.47
CA GLN A 137 -10.49 9.20 26.13
C GLN A 137 -9.05 9.44 25.74
N VAL A 138 -8.28 8.36 25.66
CA VAL A 138 -6.86 8.41 25.31
C VAL A 138 -6.69 8.06 23.85
N ALA A 139 -5.99 8.90 23.08
CA ALA A 139 -5.59 8.55 21.72
C ALA A 139 -4.71 7.31 21.76
N SER A 140 -5.13 6.25 21.09
CA SER A 140 -4.32 5.03 20.93
C SER A 140 -4.15 4.74 19.45
N VAL A 141 -2.92 4.87 18.96
CA VAL A 141 -2.54 4.55 17.59
C VAL A 141 -1.43 3.51 17.65
N PRO A 142 -1.69 2.27 17.20
CA PRO A 142 -0.65 1.25 17.15
C PRO A 142 0.33 1.58 16.02
N GLY A 143 1.63 1.62 16.35
CA GLY A 143 2.68 1.90 15.37
C GLY A 143 3.86 2.64 15.98
N LYS A 144 4.79 3.05 15.10
CA LYS A 144 5.95 3.88 15.43
C LYS A 144 6.07 5.06 14.45
N ASP A 145 4.98 5.36 13.77
CA ASP A 145 4.88 6.46 12.81
C ASP A 145 4.57 7.80 13.50
N GLU A 146 4.41 8.84 12.71
CA GLU A 146 4.13 10.19 13.16
C GLU A 146 2.78 10.28 13.89
N PHE A 147 1.79 9.48 13.50
CA PHE A 147 0.50 9.44 14.17
C PHE A 147 0.60 8.84 15.58
N ALA A 148 1.42 7.80 15.74
CA ALA A 148 1.69 7.23 17.07
C ALA A 148 2.42 8.25 17.95
N GLN A 149 3.36 9.03 17.41
CA GLN A 149 4.06 10.10 18.14
C GLN A 149 3.11 11.23 18.55
N ILE A 150 2.20 11.63 17.66
CA ILE A 150 1.15 12.63 17.99
C ILE A 150 0.25 12.08 19.10
N ALA A 151 -0.18 10.81 19.02
CA ALA A 151 -1.01 10.19 20.03
C ALA A 151 -0.34 10.19 21.42
N VAL A 152 0.95 9.86 21.49
CA VAL A 152 1.75 9.94 22.73
C VAL A 152 1.81 11.37 23.27
N SER A 153 1.99 12.37 22.41
CA SER A 153 1.98 13.78 22.82
C SER A 153 0.63 14.21 23.38
N PHE A 154 -0.49 13.78 22.79
CA PHE A 154 -1.83 14.01 23.33
C PHE A 154 -2.05 13.30 24.68
N GLN A 155 -1.54 12.07 24.83
CA GLN A 155 -1.59 11.36 26.11
C GLN A 155 -0.85 12.14 27.20
N GLN A 156 0.32 12.69 26.88
CA GLN A 156 1.10 13.48 27.85
C GLN A 156 0.36 14.76 28.26
N VAL A 157 -0.25 15.47 27.30
CA VAL A 157 -1.06 16.66 27.62
C VAL A 157 -2.25 16.27 28.49
N GLY A 158 -2.95 15.17 28.16
CA GLY A 158 -4.05 14.66 28.96
C GLY A 158 -3.64 14.31 30.38
N ALA A 159 -2.50 13.62 30.57
CA ALA A 159 -1.96 13.27 31.86
C ALA A 159 -1.62 14.52 32.73
N ASN A 160 -0.98 15.51 32.11
CA ASN A 160 -0.64 16.78 32.78
C ASN A 160 -1.91 17.53 33.23
N LEU A 161 -2.96 17.57 32.38
CA LEU A 161 -4.24 18.17 32.76
C LEU A 161 -4.94 17.40 33.87
N GLN A 162 -4.93 16.05 33.82
CA GLN A 162 -5.51 15.23 34.89
C GLN A 162 -4.78 15.46 36.23
N ALA A 163 -3.46 15.55 36.25
CA ALA A 163 -2.67 15.85 37.44
C ALA A 163 -3.04 17.23 38.01
N LEU A 164 -3.16 18.25 37.14
CA LEU A 164 -3.57 19.59 37.54
C LEU A 164 -4.99 19.61 38.17
N ILE A 165 -5.94 18.88 37.59
CA ILE A 165 -7.30 18.76 38.14
C ILE A 165 -7.27 18.05 39.48
N ALA A 166 -6.49 16.97 39.62
CA ALA A 166 -6.37 16.24 40.87
C ALA A 166 -5.77 17.12 41.98
N ASP A 167 -4.73 17.90 41.69
CA ASP A 167 -4.14 18.85 42.63
C ASP A 167 -5.12 19.95 43.03
N THR A 168 -5.87 20.49 42.05
CA THR A 168 -6.91 21.50 42.32
C THR A 168 -8.00 20.96 43.24
N ALA A 169 -8.49 19.74 42.96
CA ALA A 169 -9.49 19.09 43.79
C ALA A 169 -8.97 18.85 45.23
N ARG A 170 -7.75 18.33 45.38
CA ARG A 170 -7.10 18.10 46.65
C ARG A 170 -6.95 19.39 47.49
N LEU A 171 -6.52 20.48 46.84
CA LEU A 171 -6.40 21.78 47.51
C LEU A 171 -7.76 22.35 47.90
N ALA A 172 -8.79 22.19 47.07
CA ALA A 172 -10.15 22.61 47.38
C ALA A 172 -10.73 21.82 48.60
N ASP A 173 -10.57 20.50 48.58
CA ASP A 173 -11.03 19.64 49.70
C ASP A 173 -10.30 19.99 51.01
N ALA A 174 -8.98 20.23 50.97
CA ALA A 174 -8.20 20.67 52.13
C ALA A 174 -8.68 22.04 52.64
N ALA A 175 -8.92 22.99 51.72
CA ALA A 175 -9.43 24.30 52.11
C ALA A 175 -10.83 24.22 52.75
N LEU A 176 -11.74 23.38 52.21
CA LEU A 176 -13.07 23.13 52.80
C LEU A 176 -12.98 22.48 54.19
N SER A 177 -11.97 21.68 54.43
CA SER A 177 -11.70 21.06 55.73
C SER A 177 -10.96 21.97 56.71
N GLY A 178 -10.58 23.18 56.29
CA GLY A 178 -9.79 24.13 57.09
C GLY A 178 -8.29 23.85 57.14
N GLU A 179 -7.81 22.88 56.34
CA GLU A 179 -6.40 22.50 56.25
C GLU A 179 -5.63 23.44 55.28
N LEU A 180 -5.53 24.70 55.63
CA LEU A 180 -4.96 25.75 54.80
C LEU A 180 -3.44 25.62 54.56
N ALA A 181 -2.79 24.69 55.26
CA ALA A 181 -1.34 24.44 55.07
C ALA A 181 -1.00 23.49 53.93
N VAL A 182 -1.99 22.79 53.35
CA VAL A 182 -1.76 21.86 52.21
C VAL A 182 -1.36 22.65 50.98
N ARG A 183 -0.36 22.13 50.27
CA ARG A 183 0.14 22.70 49.00
C ARG A 183 0.23 21.62 47.95
N ALA A 184 0.08 22.02 46.69
CA ALA A 184 0.35 21.17 45.54
C ALA A 184 1.86 21.12 45.24
N ASP A 185 2.32 19.97 44.75
CA ASP A 185 3.73 19.76 44.41
C ASP A 185 4.05 20.45 43.08
N THR A 186 4.81 21.54 43.13
CA THR A 186 5.23 22.30 41.94
C THR A 186 6.24 21.55 41.07
N ASP A 187 7.01 20.60 41.66
CA ASP A 187 8.02 19.84 40.92
C ASP A 187 7.41 18.72 40.06
N ALA A 188 6.17 18.33 40.39
CA ALA A 188 5.39 17.39 39.59
C ALA A 188 4.91 17.99 38.24
N HIS A 189 5.00 19.33 38.08
CA HIS A 189 4.51 20.04 36.91
C HIS A 189 5.65 20.79 36.19
N THR A 190 5.48 21.00 34.89
CA THR A 190 6.49 21.69 34.02
C THR A 190 5.86 22.82 33.23
N GLY A 191 6.69 23.81 32.82
CA GLY A 191 6.23 24.92 31.99
C GLY A 191 5.11 25.74 32.63
N ASP A 192 4.10 26.08 31.84
CA ASP A 192 2.97 26.90 32.32
C ASP A 192 2.06 26.16 33.28
N PHE A 193 2.01 24.82 33.28
CA PHE A 193 1.31 24.05 34.30
C PHE A 193 1.93 24.27 35.69
N ARG A 194 3.26 24.30 35.81
CA ARG A 194 3.96 24.64 37.03
C ARG A 194 3.57 26.05 37.54
N ARG A 195 3.53 27.03 36.63
CA ARG A 195 3.14 28.40 36.94
C ARG A 195 1.72 28.52 37.52
N ILE A 196 0.79 27.69 36.99
CA ILE A 196 -0.58 27.62 37.51
C ILE A 196 -0.56 27.09 38.94
N VAL A 197 0.17 26.01 39.22
CA VAL A 197 0.26 25.40 40.57
C VAL A 197 0.95 26.34 41.54
N GLU A 198 2.01 27.05 41.14
CA GLU A 198 2.66 28.09 41.95
C GLU A 198 1.67 29.22 42.28
N GLY A 199 0.85 29.67 41.32
CA GLY A 199 -0.18 30.67 41.53
C GLY A 199 -1.27 30.20 42.51
N MET A 200 -1.68 28.92 42.45
CA MET A 200 -2.63 28.32 43.38
C MET A 200 -2.05 28.27 44.80
N ASN A 201 -0.81 27.81 44.94
CA ASN A 201 -0.12 27.78 46.23
C ASN A 201 0.03 29.21 46.82
N GLY A 202 0.44 30.18 45.95
CA GLY A 202 0.55 31.57 46.36
C GLY A 202 -0.78 32.20 46.81
N THR A 203 -1.88 31.83 46.17
CA THR A 203 -3.22 32.28 46.59
C THR A 203 -3.58 31.73 47.99
N LEU A 204 -3.27 30.44 48.23
CA LEU A 204 -3.46 29.83 49.55
C LEU A 204 -2.57 30.46 50.61
N ASP A 205 -1.31 30.81 50.28
CA ASP A 205 -0.39 31.51 51.17
C ASP A 205 -0.93 32.89 51.58
N ALA A 206 -1.44 33.63 50.59
CA ALA A 206 -2.01 34.96 50.83
C ALA A 206 -3.25 34.94 51.74
N ILE A 207 -3.97 33.82 51.83
CA ILE A 207 -5.11 33.62 52.69
C ILE A 207 -4.69 33.03 54.06
N ALA A 208 -3.86 31.99 54.03
CA ALA A 208 -3.47 31.24 55.21
C ALA A 208 -2.62 32.05 56.21
N THR A 209 -1.66 32.84 55.67
CA THR A 209 -0.72 33.60 56.50
C THR A 209 -1.43 34.60 57.41
N PRO A 210 -2.31 35.51 56.99
CA PRO A 210 -3.00 36.44 57.84
C PRO A 210 -3.95 35.76 58.82
N LEU A 211 -4.59 34.65 58.45
CA LEU A 211 -5.47 33.87 59.32
C LEU A 211 -4.67 33.18 60.42
N GLN A 212 -3.48 32.64 60.13
CA GLN A 212 -2.60 32.05 61.16
C GLN A 212 -2.08 33.11 62.16
N GLU A 213 -1.71 34.29 61.67
CA GLU A 213 -1.26 35.40 62.53
C GLU A 213 -2.38 35.87 63.41
N LEU A 214 -3.62 36.03 62.90
CA LEU A 214 -4.80 36.36 63.66
C LEU A 214 -5.07 35.30 64.74
N GLN A 215 -5.01 34.00 64.37
CA GLN A 215 -5.21 32.92 65.33
C GLN A 215 -4.16 32.92 66.43
N ALA A 216 -2.90 33.22 66.11
CA ALA A 216 -1.81 33.31 67.07
C ALA A 216 -2.04 34.51 68.07
N VAL A 217 -2.46 35.67 67.52
CA VAL A 217 -2.77 36.84 68.37
C VAL A 217 -3.98 36.57 69.29
N MET A 218 -5.06 35.97 68.74
CA MET A 218 -6.24 35.62 69.54
C MET A 218 -5.93 34.61 70.68
N GLY A 219 -5.08 33.59 70.39
CA GLY A 219 -4.65 32.62 71.44
C GLY A 219 -3.80 33.28 72.51
N ARG A 220 -3.03 34.34 72.21
CA ARG A 220 -2.30 35.11 73.25
C ARG A 220 -3.24 35.97 74.11
N ILE A 221 -4.19 36.64 73.46
CA ILE A 221 -5.22 37.43 74.20
C ILE A 221 -5.99 36.52 75.12
N GLU A 222 -6.38 35.29 74.69
CA GLU A 222 -7.04 34.32 75.60
C GLU A 222 -6.16 33.94 76.78
N GLY A 223 -4.82 33.89 76.59
CA GLY A 223 -3.84 33.68 77.65
C GLY A 223 -3.58 34.93 78.56
N GLY A 224 -4.26 36.05 78.29
CA GLY A 224 -4.11 37.29 79.04
C GLY A 224 -3.04 38.27 78.56
N ASP A 225 -2.38 37.99 77.47
CA ASP A 225 -1.38 38.86 76.86
C ASP A 225 -2.04 39.71 75.72
N MET A 226 -2.29 40.99 76.05
CA MET A 226 -2.90 41.99 75.16
C MET A 226 -1.87 42.87 74.49
N THR A 227 -0.59 42.51 74.46
CA THR A 227 0.48 43.35 73.95
C THR A 227 0.81 43.02 72.52
N GLU A 228 0.36 41.87 71.99
CA GLU A 228 0.59 41.42 70.63
C GLU A 228 -0.40 42.04 69.64
N THR A 229 0.12 42.37 68.49
CA THR A 229 -0.66 42.90 67.36
C THR A 229 -0.27 42.19 66.07
N ILE A 230 -1.17 42.20 65.08
CA ILE A 230 -0.89 41.71 63.72
C ILE A 230 0.23 42.56 63.08
N ARG A 231 1.33 41.92 62.67
CA ARG A 231 2.52 42.62 62.19
C ARG A 231 2.61 42.66 60.72
N GLY A 232 1.99 41.69 60.00
CA GLY A 232 2.04 41.60 58.56
C GLY A 232 1.50 42.84 57.88
N ASP A 233 2.07 43.19 56.73
CA ASP A 233 1.57 44.29 55.88
C ASP A 233 0.55 43.73 54.91
N TYR A 234 -0.74 43.81 55.26
CA TYR A 234 -1.87 43.27 54.52
C TYR A 234 -2.62 44.38 53.78
N GLN A 235 -3.28 44.00 52.66
CA GLN A 235 -4.10 44.92 51.86
C GLN A 235 -5.55 44.45 51.81
N GLY A 236 -6.47 45.36 51.44
CA GLY A 236 -7.91 45.05 51.34
C GLY A 236 -8.53 44.56 52.63
N ALA A 237 -9.38 43.54 52.55
CA ALA A 237 -10.12 42.99 53.69
C ALA A 237 -9.20 42.51 54.83
N PHE A 238 -7.98 42.04 54.55
CA PHE A 238 -7.03 41.63 55.56
C PHE A 238 -6.39 42.81 56.31
N ALA A 239 -6.33 43.99 55.69
CA ALA A 239 -5.89 45.21 56.39
C ALA A 239 -6.93 45.70 57.40
N GLU A 240 -8.24 45.46 57.18
CA GLU A 240 -9.30 45.81 58.10
C GLU A 240 -9.33 44.91 59.34
N LEU A 241 -8.73 43.70 59.28
CA LEU A 241 -8.58 42.80 60.44
C LEU A 241 -7.45 43.19 61.37
N LYS A 242 -6.53 44.03 60.94
CA LYS A 242 -5.42 44.57 61.71
C LYS A 242 -5.83 45.73 62.54
#